data_4b98b741d40b891cf801cd23f97a0b90
#
_entry.id   4b98b741d40b891cf801cd23f97a0b90
#
_cell.length_a   1.000
_cell.length_b   1.000
_cell.length_c   1.000
_cell.angle_alpha   90.00
_cell.angle_beta   90.00
_cell.angle_gamma   90.00
#
_symmetry.space_group_name_H-M   'P 1'
#
loop_
_entity.id
_entity.type
_entity.pdbx_description
1 polymer ?
#
loop_
_entity_poly.entity_id
_entity_poly.type
_entity_poly.pdbx_seq_one_letter_code
_entity_poly.pdbx_strand_id
1 'polypeptide(L)'
;MSAKGLVCVVLAAGSGTRMVSATPKVMHQLAGRTLIGHVMATATSLKTSGVYVVLRHQKELISEYLTKSYPAAIQVEQDEIAGTGRAVEVSLSKIPADFAGDVLVISGDVPLMDTQTLTDLVAAHRSGKASATILTALLEDPSGYGRIIRGSDGQVAKIVEH
;
A
#
# COMPACT_ATOMS: atom_id res chain seq x y z
N MET A 1 -28.17 -5.68 1.38
CA MET A 1 -27.13 -4.86 2.02
C MET A 1 -26.18 -4.42 0.92
N SER A 2 -26.00 -3.12 0.67
CA SER A 2 -25.03 -2.62 -0.29
C SER A 2 -23.63 -3.08 0.17
N ALA A 3 -22.83 -3.62 -0.75
CA ALA A 3 -21.44 -4.00 -0.43
C ALA A 3 -20.70 -2.75 0.05
N LYS A 4 -20.01 -2.84 1.19
CA LYS A 4 -19.13 -1.75 1.65
C LYS A 4 -18.13 -1.39 0.54
N GLY A 5 -17.93 -0.10 0.30
CA GLY A 5 -16.93 0.38 -0.63
C GLY A 5 -15.53 -0.10 -0.25
N LEU A 6 -14.61 -0.05 -1.21
CA LEU A 6 -13.19 -0.30 -0.99
C LEU A 6 -12.40 0.79 -1.71
N VAL A 7 -11.47 1.42 -1.05
CA VAL A 7 -10.43 2.24 -1.68
C VAL A 7 -9.07 1.59 -1.46
N CYS A 8 -8.15 1.80 -2.41
CA CYS A 8 -6.79 1.30 -2.31
C CYS A 8 -5.82 2.48 -2.20
N VAL A 9 -4.93 2.44 -1.21
CA VAL A 9 -3.84 3.40 -1.00
C VAL A 9 -2.53 2.69 -1.31
N VAL A 10 -1.79 3.18 -2.30
CA VAL A 10 -0.47 2.69 -2.71
C VAL A 10 0.60 3.62 -2.16
N LEU A 11 1.47 3.10 -1.31
CA LEU A 11 2.55 3.88 -0.69
C LEU A 11 3.79 3.88 -1.60
N ALA A 12 4.11 5.02 -2.20
CA ALA A 12 5.25 5.21 -3.09
C ALA A 12 6.12 6.42 -2.68
N ALA A 13 6.02 6.85 -1.42
CA ALA A 13 6.70 8.05 -0.88
C ALA A 13 8.10 7.77 -0.32
N GLY A 14 8.55 6.51 -0.29
CA GLY A 14 9.84 6.12 0.30
C GLY A 14 11.04 6.60 -0.52
N SER A 15 12.11 7.04 0.15
CA SER A 15 13.35 7.55 -0.47
C SER A 15 14.19 6.46 -1.14
N GLY A 16 14.01 5.17 -0.78
CA GLY A 16 14.75 4.06 -1.39
C GLY A 16 16.26 4.10 -1.20
N THR A 17 16.77 4.75 -0.16
CA THR A 17 18.22 5.03 0.07
C THR A 17 19.11 3.79 0.00
N ARG A 18 18.62 2.63 0.40
CA ARG A 18 19.34 1.35 0.34
C ARG A 18 19.64 0.85 -1.08
N MET A 19 18.94 1.35 -2.09
CA MET A 19 19.11 0.95 -3.50
C MET A 19 20.35 1.60 -4.16
N VAL A 20 20.91 2.67 -3.58
CA VAL A 20 22.07 3.41 -4.12
C VAL A 20 21.90 3.71 -5.62
N SER A 21 20.76 4.22 -6.01
CA SER A 21 20.36 4.48 -7.39
C SER A 21 19.72 5.86 -7.53
N ALA A 22 19.96 6.53 -8.67
CA ALA A 22 19.27 7.77 -9.01
C ALA A 22 17.81 7.55 -9.45
N THR A 23 17.45 6.30 -9.80
CA THR A 23 16.07 5.93 -10.14
C THR A 23 15.29 5.68 -8.87
N PRO A 24 14.06 6.25 -8.71
CA PRO A 24 13.20 5.96 -7.57
C PRO A 24 13.00 4.44 -7.41
N LYS A 25 13.04 3.95 -6.15
CA LYS A 25 12.90 2.51 -5.85
C LYS A 25 11.77 1.85 -6.62
N VAL A 26 10.60 2.47 -6.60
CA VAL A 26 9.37 1.93 -7.21
C VAL A 26 9.38 1.97 -8.75
N MET A 27 10.32 2.70 -9.36
CA MET A 27 10.50 2.80 -10.82
C MET A 27 11.50 1.78 -11.38
N HIS A 28 12.23 1.04 -10.54
CA HIS A 28 13.02 -0.09 -11.01
C HIS A 28 12.14 -1.14 -11.65
N GLN A 29 12.70 -1.85 -12.65
CA GLN A 29 11.93 -2.81 -13.43
C GLN A 29 12.14 -4.24 -12.95
N LEU A 30 11.06 -5.00 -12.98
CA LEU A 30 11.03 -6.45 -12.82
C LEU A 30 10.26 -7.02 -14.02
N ALA A 31 10.89 -7.91 -14.77
CA ALA A 31 10.29 -8.53 -15.96
C ALA A 31 9.66 -7.51 -16.94
N GLY A 32 10.37 -6.37 -17.19
CA GLY A 32 9.95 -5.36 -18.16
C GLY A 32 8.88 -4.36 -17.69
N ARG A 33 8.42 -4.46 -16.43
CA ARG A 33 7.45 -3.52 -15.83
C ARG A 33 8.04 -2.93 -14.55
N THR A 34 7.76 -1.66 -14.27
CA THR A 34 8.20 -1.03 -13.01
C THR A 34 7.57 -1.71 -11.80
N LEU A 35 8.24 -1.68 -10.63
CA LEU A 35 7.67 -2.25 -9.40
C LEU A 35 6.30 -1.65 -9.11
N ILE A 36 6.19 -0.32 -9.17
CA ILE A 36 4.88 0.35 -9.00
C ILE A 36 3.89 -0.07 -10.10
N GLY A 37 4.33 -0.35 -11.31
CA GLY A 37 3.48 -0.81 -12.40
C GLY A 37 2.85 -2.17 -12.13
N HIS A 38 3.59 -3.09 -11.49
CA HIS A 38 3.02 -4.37 -11.01
C HIS A 38 1.96 -4.13 -9.94
N VAL A 39 2.30 -3.33 -8.92
CA VAL A 39 1.38 -3.00 -7.81
C VAL A 39 0.12 -2.31 -8.32
N MET A 40 0.25 -1.34 -9.23
CA MET A 40 -0.88 -0.64 -9.83
C MET A 40 -1.78 -1.56 -10.65
N ALA A 41 -1.19 -2.51 -11.39
CA ALA A 41 -1.98 -3.51 -12.13
C ALA A 41 -2.83 -4.36 -11.18
N THR A 42 -2.26 -4.80 -10.05
CA THR A 42 -3.00 -5.51 -9.01
C THR A 42 -4.06 -4.62 -8.36
N ALA A 43 -3.71 -3.39 -7.94
CA ALA A 43 -4.63 -2.45 -7.30
C ALA A 43 -5.84 -2.10 -8.19
N THR A 44 -5.60 -1.89 -9.48
CA THR A 44 -6.68 -1.55 -10.44
C THR A 44 -7.54 -2.74 -10.83
N SER A 45 -7.05 -3.97 -10.66
CA SER A 45 -7.86 -5.18 -10.87
C SER A 45 -8.84 -5.46 -9.72
N LEU A 46 -8.63 -4.86 -8.55
CA LEU A 46 -9.59 -4.90 -7.46
C LEU A 46 -10.79 -4.01 -7.77
N LYS A 47 -11.97 -4.40 -7.31
CA LYS A 47 -13.19 -3.59 -7.43
C LYS A 47 -13.17 -2.45 -6.40
N THR A 48 -12.31 -1.44 -6.63
CA THR A 48 -12.16 -0.28 -5.75
C THR A 48 -12.94 0.93 -6.27
N SER A 49 -13.38 1.79 -5.36
CA SER A 49 -13.98 3.09 -5.68
C SER A 49 -12.93 4.14 -6.09
N GLY A 50 -11.64 3.87 -5.81
CA GLY A 50 -10.52 4.71 -6.18
C GLY A 50 -9.19 4.12 -5.75
N VAL A 51 -8.12 4.44 -6.48
CA VAL A 51 -6.74 4.11 -6.14
C VAL A 51 -5.98 5.40 -5.88
N TYR A 52 -5.48 5.57 -4.66
CA TYR A 52 -4.72 6.73 -4.21
C TYR A 52 -3.26 6.36 -4.13
N VAL A 53 -2.39 7.11 -4.78
CA VAL A 53 -0.94 6.84 -4.80
C VAL A 53 -0.22 7.95 -4.07
N VAL A 54 0.43 7.61 -2.95
CA VAL A 54 1.13 8.58 -2.13
C VAL A 54 2.56 8.73 -2.62
N LEU A 55 2.92 9.96 -2.99
CA LEU A 55 4.21 10.36 -3.57
C LEU A 55 4.93 11.35 -2.66
N ARG A 56 6.26 11.36 -2.69
CA ARG A 56 7.09 12.35 -2.00
C ARG A 56 8.44 12.55 -2.69
N HIS A 57 9.36 11.60 -2.53
CA HIS A 57 10.69 11.67 -3.12
C HIS A 57 10.66 11.37 -4.61
N GLN A 58 11.36 12.22 -5.40
CA GLN A 58 11.45 12.07 -6.86
C GLN A 58 10.06 11.86 -7.51
N LYS A 59 9.08 12.57 -6.99
CA LYS A 59 7.66 12.43 -7.34
C LYS A 59 7.39 12.70 -8.82
N GLU A 60 8.19 13.54 -9.47
CA GLU A 60 8.01 13.97 -10.86
C GLU A 60 8.03 12.77 -11.82
N LEU A 61 9.04 11.90 -11.70
CA LEU A 61 9.17 10.70 -12.53
C LEU A 61 8.02 9.70 -12.30
N ILE A 62 7.65 9.53 -11.04
CA ILE A 62 6.56 8.60 -10.69
C ILE A 62 5.23 9.18 -11.16
N SER A 63 5.02 10.49 -10.97
CA SER A 63 3.81 11.22 -11.40
C SER A 63 3.61 11.15 -12.92
N GLU A 64 4.66 11.38 -13.70
CA GLU A 64 4.63 11.28 -15.17
C GLU A 64 4.23 9.86 -15.60
N TYR A 65 4.85 8.84 -15.01
CA TYR A 65 4.52 7.45 -15.30
C TYR A 65 3.06 7.12 -14.97
N LEU A 66 2.58 7.55 -13.80
CA LEU A 66 1.20 7.30 -13.37
C LEU A 66 0.18 8.02 -14.26
N THR A 67 0.43 9.28 -14.59
CA THR A 67 -0.44 10.06 -15.48
C THR A 67 -0.58 9.39 -16.84
N LYS A 68 0.51 8.85 -17.38
CA LYS A 68 0.50 8.16 -18.68
C LYS A 68 -0.15 6.78 -18.62
N SER A 69 0.17 5.99 -17.60
CA SER A 69 -0.17 4.56 -17.55
C SER A 69 -1.43 4.25 -16.73
N TYR A 70 -1.76 5.12 -15.76
CA TYR A 70 -2.87 4.94 -14.82
C TYR A 70 -3.59 6.28 -14.56
N PRO A 71 -4.18 6.92 -15.60
CA PRO A 71 -4.74 8.26 -15.50
C PRO A 71 -5.91 8.40 -14.51
N ALA A 72 -6.56 7.30 -14.14
CA ALA A 72 -7.61 7.28 -13.13
C ALA A 72 -7.07 7.24 -11.67
N ALA A 73 -5.76 7.06 -11.47
CA ALA A 73 -5.17 7.05 -10.14
C ALA A 73 -5.10 8.47 -9.56
N ILE A 74 -5.48 8.61 -8.31
CA ILE A 74 -5.44 9.88 -7.58
C ILE A 74 -4.07 10.00 -6.92
N GLN A 75 -3.27 10.94 -7.39
CA GLN A 75 -1.94 11.18 -6.83
C GLN A 75 -2.06 12.09 -5.60
N VAL A 76 -1.42 11.68 -4.51
CA VAL A 76 -1.44 12.38 -3.23
C VAL A 76 -0.01 12.70 -2.82
N GLU A 77 0.29 13.95 -2.60
CA GLU A 77 1.60 14.36 -2.12
C GLU A 77 1.66 14.28 -0.60
N GLN A 78 2.65 13.53 -0.09
CA GLN A 78 3.00 13.55 1.34
C GLN A 78 3.82 14.78 1.63
N ASP A 79 3.51 15.46 2.72
CA ASP A 79 4.29 16.57 3.24
C ASP A 79 5.69 16.15 3.75
N GLU A 80 6.39 17.06 4.42
CA GLU A 80 7.74 16.81 4.90
C GLU A 80 7.82 15.84 6.08
N ILE A 81 6.70 15.53 6.72
CA ILE A 81 6.65 14.59 7.83
C ILE A 81 6.82 13.18 7.29
N ALA A 82 7.92 12.53 7.68
CA ALA A 82 8.23 11.17 7.26
C ALA A 82 7.37 10.14 7.99
N GLY A 83 7.22 8.97 7.38
CA GLY A 83 6.60 7.81 8.00
C GLY A 83 5.39 7.28 7.24
N THR A 84 5.19 5.97 7.35
CA THR A 84 4.10 5.23 6.71
C THR A 84 2.73 5.70 7.22
N GLY A 85 2.60 5.94 8.53
CA GLY A 85 1.38 6.46 9.13
C GLY A 85 0.98 7.81 8.55
N ARG A 86 1.94 8.74 8.37
CA ARG A 86 1.68 10.04 7.77
C ARG A 86 1.28 9.93 6.30
N ALA A 87 1.91 9.04 5.55
CA ALA A 87 1.53 8.76 4.17
C ALA A 87 0.06 8.29 4.05
N VAL A 88 -0.37 7.41 4.96
CA VAL A 88 -1.77 7.00 5.03
C VAL A 88 -2.67 8.17 5.42
N GLU A 89 -2.32 8.91 6.45
CA GLU A 89 -3.11 10.05 6.95
C GLU A 89 -3.39 11.10 5.85
N VAL A 90 -2.36 11.51 5.09
CA VAL A 90 -2.56 12.46 3.99
C VAL A 90 -3.42 11.88 2.87
N SER A 91 -3.35 10.58 2.62
CA SER A 91 -4.22 9.94 1.64
C SER A 91 -5.68 9.88 2.09
N LEU A 92 -5.93 9.62 3.38
CA LEU A 92 -7.28 9.60 3.95
C LEU A 92 -7.95 10.97 3.82
N SER A 93 -7.21 12.07 3.94
CA SER A 93 -7.75 13.42 3.75
C SER A 93 -8.26 13.71 2.34
N LYS A 94 -7.89 12.90 1.35
CA LYS A 94 -8.32 13.01 -0.05
C LYS A 94 -9.48 12.07 -0.40
N ILE A 95 -9.80 11.12 0.45
CA ILE A 95 -10.97 10.25 0.31
C ILE A 95 -12.20 11.08 0.69
N PRO A 96 -13.32 10.99 -0.07
CA PRO A 96 -14.54 11.70 0.27
C PRO A 96 -14.98 11.46 1.71
N ALA A 97 -15.38 12.52 2.41
CA ALA A 97 -15.75 12.45 3.83
C ALA A 97 -16.98 11.56 4.12
N ASP A 98 -17.82 11.35 3.12
CA ASP A 98 -18.99 10.46 3.16
C ASP A 98 -18.67 9.01 2.74
N PHE A 99 -17.41 8.70 2.43
CA PHE A 99 -17.02 7.35 2.09
C PHE A 99 -17.20 6.41 3.28
N ALA A 100 -18.08 5.43 3.12
CA ALA A 100 -18.36 4.40 4.11
C ALA A 100 -17.86 3.04 3.59
N GLY A 101 -16.59 2.74 3.82
CA GLY A 101 -15.97 1.52 3.31
C GLY A 101 -14.66 1.18 4.00
N ASP A 102 -13.96 0.23 3.41
CA ASP A 102 -12.67 -0.23 3.89
C ASP A 102 -11.54 0.44 3.10
N VAL A 103 -10.40 0.65 3.75
CA VAL A 103 -9.19 1.19 3.14
C VAL A 103 -8.14 0.10 3.10
N LEU A 104 -7.75 -0.31 1.90
CA LEU A 104 -6.64 -1.24 1.67
C LEU A 104 -5.36 -0.45 1.45
N VAL A 105 -4.35 -0.66 2.28
CA VAL A 105 -3.03 -0.02 2.15
C VAL A 105 -2.03 -1.04 1.65
N ILE A 106 -1.32 -0.75 0.57
CA ILE A 106 -0.27 -1.60 0.00
C ILE A 106 0.99 -0.81 -0.30
N SER A 107 2.14 -1.46 -0.19
CA SER A 107 3.42 -0.85 -0.56
C SER A 107 3.66 -0.89 -2.07
N GLY A 108 4.10 0.23 -2.65
CA GLY A 108 4.38 0.36 -4.08
C GLY A 108 5.61 -0.40 -4.59
N ASP A 109 6.35 -1.02 -3.69
CA ASP A 109 7.58 -1.79 -3.96
C ASP A 109 7.43 -3.30 -3.72
N VAL A 110 6.20 -3.81 -3.60
CA VAL A 110 5.88 -5.25 -3.41
C VAL A 110 5.21 -5.79 -4.69
N PRO A 111 5.97 -6.01 -5.77
CA PRO A 111 5.43 -6.28 -7.11
C PRO A 111 4.77 -7.66 -7.27
N LEU A 112 5.05 -8.61 -6.36
CA LEU A 112 4.56 -9.98 -6.46
C LEU A 112 3.27 -10.23 -5.66
N MET A 113 2.69 -9.18 -5.07
CA MET A 113 1.39 -9.28 -4.41
C MET A 113 0.29 -9.48 -5.47
N ASP A 114 -0.38 -10.61 -5.42
CA ASP A 114 -1.44 -10.93 -6.38
C ASP A 114 -2.84 -10.44 -5.92
N THR A 115 -3.75 -10.38 -6.88
CA THR A 115 -5.12 -9.92 -6.66
C THR A 115 -5.91 -10.84 -5.73
N GLN A 116 -5.65 -12.17 -5.79
CA GLN A 116 -6.37 -13.13 -4.96
C GLN A 116 -6.02 -12.95 -3.48
N THR A 117 -4.72 -12.82 -3.16
CA THR A 117 -4.23 -12.55 -1.80
C THR A 117 -4.88 -11.29 -1.21
N LEU A 118 -4.96 -10.20 -1.99
CA LEU A 118 -5.59 -8.97 -1.51
C LEU A 118 -7.12 -9.11 -1.37
N THR A 119 -7.76 -9.85 -2.25
CA THR A 119 -9.19 -10.15 -2.16
C THR A 119 -9.50 -10.95 -0.89
N ASP A 120 -8.69 -11.95 -0.59
CA ASP A 120 -8.82 -12.79 0.59
C ASP A 120 -8.56 -12.00 1.88
N LEU A 121 -7.58 -11.07 1.86
CA LEU A 121 -7.33 -10.15 2.97
C LEU A 121 -8.56 -9.28 3.28
N VAL A 122 -9.17 -8.68 2.25
CA VAL A 122 -10.39 -7.87 2.40
C VAL A 122 -11.56 -8.73 2.89
N ALA A 123 -11.71 -9.94 2.39
CA ALA A 123 -12.75 -10.86 2.83
C ALA A 123 -12.57 -11.27 4.29
N ALA A 124 -11.34 -11.58 4.71
CA ALA A 124 -11.00 -11.89 6.09
C ALA A 124 -11.27 -10.69 7.03
N HIS A 125 -10.90 -9.48 6.62
CA HIS A 125 -11.19 -8.25 7.36
C HIS A 125 -12.69 -8.09 7.61
N ARG A 126 -13.49 -8.22 6.56
CA ARG A 126 -14.95 -8.03 6.63
C ARG A 126 -15.64 -9.11 7.48
N SER A 127 -15.23 -10.36 7.34
CA SER A 127 -15.79 -11.49 8.09
C SER A 127 -15.41 -11.44 9.57
N GLY A 128 -14.17 -11.04 9.86
CA GLY A 128 -13.66 -10.92 11.24
C GLY A 128 -14.17 -9.70 12.00
N LYS A 129 -14.86 -8.76 11.32
CA LYS A 129 -15.31 -7.48 11.90
C LYS A 129 -14.18 -6.74 12.62
N ALA A 130 -12.96 -6.89 12.13
CA ALA A 130 -11.78 -6.31 12.73
C ALA A 130 -11.69 -4.81 12.42
N SER A 131 -11.12 -4.01 13.34
CA SER A 131 -10.83 -2.59 13.07
C SER A 131 -9.61 -2.44 12.16
N ALA A 132 -8.66 -3.37 12.21
CA ALA A 132 -7.51 -3.47 11.32
C ALA A 132 -7.16 -4.94 11.08
N THR A 133 -6.65 -5.24 9.88
CA THR A 133 -6.16 -6.57 9.49
C THR A 133 -4.82 -6.40 8.80
N ILE A 134 -3.84 -7.23 9.14
CA ILE A 134 -2.48 -7.14 8.63
C ILE A 134 -2.15 -8.45 7.93
N LEU A 135 -1.68 -8.38 6.69
CA LEU A 135 -1.09 -9.51 6.00
C LEU A 135 0.34 -9.71 6.49
N THR A 136 0.65 -10.92 6.92
CA THR A 136 1.97 -11.30 7.44
C THR A 136 2.48 -12.56 6.76
N ALA A 137 3.79 -12.79 6.81
CA ALA A 137 4.42 -14.01 6.36
C ALA A 137 5.22 -14.66 7.50
N LEU A 138 5.31 -15.97 7.48
CA LEU A 138 6.25 -16.73 8.33
C LEU A 138 7.53 -16.94 7.52
N LEU A 139 8.63 -16.42 8.02
CA LEU A 139 9.94 -16.53 7.39
C LEU A 139 10.83 -17.44 8.24
N GLU A 140 11.63 -18.27 7.61
CA GLU A 140 12.67 -19.09 8.28
C GLU A 140 13.71 -18.17 8.93
N ASP A 141 14.20 -17.19 8.19
CA ASP A 141 15.07 -16.12 8.70
C ASP A 141 14.37 -14.77 8.55
N PRO A 142 13.81 -14.22 9.64
CA PRO A 142 13.13 -12.94 9.64
C PRO A 142 14.07 -11.75 9.90
N SER A 143 15.39 -11.90 9.83
CA SER A 143 16.37 -10.82 10.07
C SER A 143 16.08 -9.61 9.17
N GLY A 144 16.09 -8.40 9.73
CA GLY A 144 15.81 -7.15 9.02
C GLY A 144 14.34 -6.85 8.76
N TYR A 145 13.40 -7.71 9.20
CA TYR A 145 11.96 -7.46 9.12
C TYR A 145 11.37 -7.08 10.49
N GLY A 146 10.27 -6.35 10.47
CA GLY A 146 9.46 -6.10 11.66
C GLY A 146 8.83 -7.39 12.20
N ARG A 147 8.55 -7.43 13.47
CA ARG A 147 7.95 -8.59 14.17
C ARG A 147 6.55 -8.27 14.64
N ILE A 148 5.63 -9.17 14.35
CA ILE A 148 4.28 -9.14 14.92
C ILE A 148 4.32 -9.88 16.25
N ILE A 149 4.15 -9.15 17.34
CA ILE A 149 4.07 -9.71 18.69
C ILE A 149 2.60 -9.91 19.05
N ARG A 150 2.26 -11.13 19.47
CA ARG A 150 0.90 -11.49 19.88
C ARG A 150 0.81 -11.59 21.40
N GLY A 151 -0.32 -11.20 21.94
CA GLY A 151 -0.67 -11.42 23.33
C GLY A 151 -1.05 -12.87 23.62
N SER A 152 -1.29 -13.19 24.88
CA SER A 152 -1.74 -14.52 25.32
C SER A 152 -3.10 -14.92 24.76
N ASP A 153 -3.89 -13.96 24.32
CA ASP A 153 -5.18 -14.12 23.65
C ASP A 153 -5.05 -14.33 22.12
N GLY A 154 -3.81 -14.38 21.61
CA GLY A 154 -3.51 -14.54 20.18
C GLY A 154 -3.69 -13.26 19.35
N GLN A 155 -4.16 -12.16 19.93
CA GLN A 155 -4.33 -10.88 19.22
C GLN A 155 -2.97 -10.19 19.00
N VAL A 156 -2.92 -9.31 18.02
CA VAL A 156 -1.73 -8.48 17.78
C VAL A 156 -1.59 -7.47 18.91
N ALA A 157 -0.55 -7.60 19.70
CA ALA A 157 -0.25 -6.68 20.79
C ALA A 157 0.58 -5.49 20.32
N LYS A 158 1.56 -5.74 19.45
CA LYS A 158 2.42 -4.68 18.87
C LYS A 158 3.15 -5.16 17.61
N ILE A 159 3.63 -4.20 16.83
CA ILE A 159 4.61 -4.39 15.76
C ILE A 159 5.93 -3.79 16.25
N VAL A 160 7.01 -4.55 16.15
CA VAL A 160 8.35 -4.11 16.58
C VAL A 160 9.24 -4.11 15.35
N GLU A 161 9.75 -2.95 14.98
CA GLU A 161 10.76 -2.83 13.93
C GLU A 161 12.12 -3.37 14.41
N HIS A 162 12.95 -3.78 13.44
CA HIS A 162 14.29 -4.34 13.72
C HIS A 162 15.30 -3.20 13.93
#